data_c56bbe5a45b28efe2d619fe6eccf5396
#
_entry.id   c56bbe5a45b28efe2d619fe6eccf5396
#
_cell.length_a   1.000
_cell.length_b   1.000
_cell.length_c   1.000
_cell.angle_alpha   90.00
_cell.angle_beta   90.00
_cell.angle_gamma   90.00
#
_symmetry.space_group_name_H-M   'P 1'
#
loop_
_entity.id
_entity.type
_entity.pdbx_description
1 polymer ?
#
loop_
_entity_poly.entity_id
_entity_poly.type
_entity_poly.pdbx_seq_one_letter_code
_entity_poly.pdbx_strand_id
1 'polypeptide(L)'
;MAFGLKGKDRHEKARKALERVGMTLFQDRKPGELSGGQQQRIALARALAPGPKLVLLDEPFSSLDASLKASTREEVRKILKETGTTALLVTHDQEEALSFADRLGVMRGGRLEQVGTPEEVYLKPKTPFVAQFLGRTNLLPGEGFGRYAETCLGPVPLAEPAHGPLLLSLRPEALRLLPPETPEGALGQVLAREFKGHDLTYRVRLFSPEKEILVQEGPESPFRVGDRVRLKVVGKGVALEGHPSKAPVGAD
;
A
#
# COMPACT_ATOMS: atom_id res chain seq x y z
N MET A 1 -25.82 10.92 20.87
CA MET A 1 -26.42 9.98 21.85
C MET A 1 -25.89 8.58 21.56
N ALA A 2 -25.39 7.85 22.57
CA ALA A 2 -24.98 6.46 22.37
C ALA A 2 -26.22 5.59 22.20
N PHE A 3 -26.37 4.92 21.07
CA PHE A 3 -27.49 4.04 20.80
C PHE A 3 -27.59 2.92 21.85
N GLY A 4 -28.74 2.78 22.50
CA GLY A 4 -29.09 1.64 23.37
C GLY A 4 -28.70 1.75 24.85
N LEU A 5 -27.98 2.77 25.29
CA LEU A 5 -27.66 2.95 26.72
C LEU A 5 -28.77 3.71 27.43
N LYS A 6 -29.35 3.11 28.49
CA LYS A 6 -30.45 3.71 29.30
C LYS A 6 -30.04 3.83 30.78
N GLY A 7 -30.61 4.82 31.50
CA GLY A 7 -30.49 4.97 32.95
C GLY A 7 -29.12 5.48 33.45
N LYS A 8 -28.83 5.24 34.75
CA LYS A 8 -27.59 5.64 35.44
C LYS A 8 -26.33 5.10 34.80
N ASP A 9 -26.38 3.90 34.23
CA ASP A 9 -25.25 3.24 33.53
C ASP A 9 -24.78 3.99 32.28
N ARG A 10 -25.63 4.87 31.69
CA ARG A 10 -25.27 5.61 30.47
C ARG A 10 -24.13 6.58 30.70
N HIS A 11 -24.16 7.33 31.79
CA HIS A 11 -23.13 8.32 32.12
C HIS A 11 -21.81 7.63 32.46
N GLU A 12 -21.86 6.54 33.22
CA GLU A 12 -20.66 5.79 33.58
C GLU A 12 -19.99 5.16 32.38
N LYS A 13 -20.78 4.52 31.50
CA LYS A 13 -20.27 3.92 30.25
C LYS A 13 -19.72 4.99 29.30
N ALA A 14 -20.37 6.14 29.18
CA ALA A 14 -19.87 7.25 28.37
C ALA A 14 -18.54 7.77 28.93
N ARG A 15 -18.42 7.96 30.25
CA ARG A 15 -17.18 8.38 30.91
C ARG A 15 -16.05 7.37 30.68
N LYS A 16 -16.31 6.10 30.89
CA LYS A 16 -15.33 5.02 30.63
C LYS A 16 -14.90 4.97 29.15
N ALA A 17 -15.82 5.20 28.23
CA ALA A 17 -15.49 5.26 26.81
C ALA A 17 -14.62 6.47 26.46
N LEU A 18 -14.90 7.65 27.03
CA LEU A 18 -14.06 8.85 26.87
C LEU A 18 -12.67 8.67 27.49
N GLU A 19 -12.58 8.02 28.64
CA GLU A 19 -11.33 7.69 29.31
C GLU A 19 -10.43 6.80 28.43
N ARG A 20 -11.01 5.74 27.83
CA ARG A 20 -10.30 4.82 26.92
C ARG A 20 -9.70 5.52 25.70
N VAL A 21 -10.33 6.57 25.21
CA VAL A 21 -9.84 7.34 24.05
C VAL A 21 -9.08 8.61 24.46
N GLY A 22 -8.78 8.81 25.76
CA GLY A 22 -8.06 9.97 26.27
C GLY A 22 -8.81 11.30 26.12
N MET A 23 -10.15 11.27 26.10
CA MET A 23 -10.97 12.45 25.80
C MET A 23 -11.80 12.95 27.01
N THR A 24 -11.48 12.52 28.23
CA THR A 24 -12.23 12.90 29.45
C THR A 24 -12.29 14.43 29.69
N LEU A 25 -11.19 15.13 29.39
CA LEU A 25 -11.14 16.62 29.57
C LEU A 25 -12.01 17.38 28.57
N PHE A 26 -12.51 16.71 27.53
CA PHE A 26 -13.30 17.29 26.45
C PHE A 26 -14.79 16.92 26.52
N GLN A 27 -15.24 16.29 27.62
CA GLN A 27 -16.60 15.76 27.77
C GLN A 27 -17.71 16.82 27.57
N ASP A 28 -17.43 18.07 27.95
CA ASP A 28 -18.38 19.19 27.88
C ASP A 28 -18.21 20.05 26.62
N ARG A 29 -17.27 19.71 25.75
CA ARG A 29 -17.04 20.42 24.49
C ARG A 29 -18.04 20.01 23.42
N LYS A 30 -18.43 20.95 22.56
CA LYS A 30 -19.24 20.70 21.38
C LYS A 30 -18.35 20.16 20.25
N PRO A 31 -18.89 19.35 19.31
CA PRO A 31 -18.10 18.80 18.21
C PRO A 31 -17.31 19.85 17.42
N GLY A 32 -17.86 21.03 17.16
CA GLY A 32 -17.18 22.11 16.44
C GLY A 32 -16.02 22.78 17.20
N GLU A 33 -15.85 22.48 18.49
CA GLU A 33 -14.76 22.98 19.33
C GLU A 33 -13.60 21.99 19.44
N LEU A 34 -13.69 20.86 18.71
CA LEU A 34 -12.72 19.77 18.71
C LEU A 34 -11.96 19.73 17.38
N SER A 35 -10.67 19.40 17.44
CA SER A 35 -9.90 19.10 16.22
C SER A 35 -10.43 17.85 15.51
N GLY A 36 -10.10 17.68 14.22
CA GLY A 36 -10.54 16.50 13.46
C GLY A 36 -10.16 15.17 14.13
N GLY A 37 -8.93 15.03 14.62
CA GLY A 37 -8.50 13.83 15.34
C GLY A 37 -9.24 13.63 16.67
N GLN A 38 -9.57 14.70 17.39
CA GLN A 38 -10.40 14.63 18.60
C GLN A 38 -11.82 14.19 18.28
N GLN A 39 -12.41 14.69 17.18
CA GLN A 39 -13.73 14.27 16.71
C GLN A 39 -13.73 12.76 16.37
N GLN A 40 -12.67 12.25 15.70
CA GLN A 40 -12.54 10.83 15.40
C GLN A 40 -12.47 9.97 16.68
N ARG A 41 -11.69 10.40 17.67
CA ARG A 41 -11.63 9.70 18.97
C ARG A 41 -12.97 9.69 19.68
N ILE A 42 -13.72 10.79 19.66
CA ILE A 42 -15.09 10.84 20.23
C ILE A 42 -16.05 9.93 19.44
N ALA A 43 -15.95 9.89 18.12
CA ALA A 43 -16.76 8.96 17.30
C ALA A 43 -16.45 7.49 17.65
N LEU A 44 -15.16 7.16 17.83
CA LEU A 44 -14.74 5.85 18.27
C LEU A 44 -15.23 5.53 19.70
N ALA A 45 -15.11 6.47 20.65
CA ALA A 45 -15.66 6.30 22.00
C ALA A 45 -17.15 5.98 21.98
N ARG A 46 -17.91 6.69 21.12
CA ARG A 46 -19.35 6.44 20.93
C ARG A 46 -19.61 5.03 20.41
N ALA A 47 -18.80 4.56 19.47
CA ALA A 47 -18.92 3.20 18.90
C ALA A 47 -18.56 2.12 19.94
N LEU A 48 -17.55 2.36 20.79
CA LEU A 48 -17.05 1.42 21.80
C LEU A 48 -17.88 1.40 23.11
N ALA A 49 -18.64 2.45 23.41
CA ALA A 49 -19.39 2.60 24.67
C ALA A 49 -20.35 1.42 24.97
N PRO A 50 -21.05 0.81 23.98
CA PRO A 50 -21.87 -0.36 24.20
C PRO A 50 -21.08 -1.65 24.48
N GLY A 51 -19.75 -1.68 24.26
CA GLY A 51 -18.91 -2.85 24.35
C GLY A 51 -19.09 -3.83 23.18
N PRO A 52 -19.04 -3.36 21.93
CA PRO A 52 -19.26 -4.24 20.78
C PRO A 52 -18.08 -5.20 20.57
N LYS A 53 -18.36 -6.35 19.96
CA LYS A 53 -17.33 -7.29 19.50
C LYS A 53 -16.70 -6.85 18.17
N LEU A 54 -17.45 -6.10 17.35
CA LEU A 54 -17.05 -5.62 16.03
C LEU A 54 -17.44 -4.15 15.86
N VAL A 55 -16.51 -3.35 15.36
CA VAL A 55 -16.73 -1.95 14.94
C VAL A 55 -16.48 -1.85 13.44
N LEU A 56 -17.37 -1.16 12.74
CA LEU A 56 -17.21 -0.83 11.33
C LEU A 56 -16.74 0.62 11.20
N LEU A 57 -15.66 0.82 10.48
CA LEU A 57 -15.03 2.12 10.23
C LEU A 57 -15.05 2.36 8.71
N ASP A 58 -15.90 3.29 8.27
CA ASP A 58 -16.03 3.65 6.87
C ASP A 58 -15.28 4.97 6.62
N GLU A 59 -14.15 4.91 5.92
CA GLU A 59 -13.25 6.01 5.62
C GLU A 59 -12.95 6.93 6.83
N PRO A 60 -12.57 6.40 7.99
CA PRO A 60 -12.53 7.16 9.23
C PRO A 60 -11.52 8.30 9.24
N PHE A 61 -10.52 8.28 8.38
CA PHE A 61 -9.44 9.30 8.36
C PHE A 61 -9.50 10.22 7.13
N SER A 62 -10.49 10.07 6.26
CA SER A 62 -10.57 10.80 4.98
C SER A 62 -10.64 12.33 5.14
N SER A 63 -11.25 12.82 6.22
CA SER A 63 -11.41 14.24 6.50
C SER A 63 -10.26 14.89 7.28
N LEU A 64 -9.18 14.13 7.56
CA LEU A 64 -8.03 14.63 8.34
C LEU A 64 -6.92 15.12 7.42
N ASP A 65 -6.16 16.11 7.94
CA ASP A 65 -4.91 16.57 7.33
C ASP A 65 -3.86 15.45 7.31
N ALA A 66 -2.95 15.45 6.34
CA ALA A 66 -1.91 14.45 6.21
C ALA A 66 -1.03 14.29 7.47
N SER A 67 -0.72 15.41 8.15
CA SER A 67 0.06 15.41 9.39
C SER A 67 -0.67 14.75 10.56
N LEU A 68 -2.01 14.88 10.59
CA LEU A 68 -2.85 14.34 11.65
C LEU A 68 -3.30 12.90 11.39
N LYS A 69 -3.33 12.47 10.12
CA LYS A 69 -3.74 11.11 9.73
C LYS A 69 -2.89 10.03 10.41
N ALA A 70 -1.55 10.15 10.33
CA ALA A 70 -0.63 9.14 10.85
C ALA A 70 -0.79 8.95 12.37
N SER A 71 -0.76 10.04 13.14
CA SER A 71 -0.90 9.98 14.60
C SER A 71 -2.27 9.49 15.04
N THR A 72 -3.35 9.98 14.40
CA THR A 72 -4.71 9.54 14.74
C THR A 72 -4.93 8.06 14.42
N ARG A 73 -4.40 7.58 13.30
CA ARG A 73 -4.44 6.18 12.90
C ARG A 73 -3.76 5.27 13.93
N GLU A 74 -2.56 5.65 14.39
CA GLU A 74 -1.83 4.91 15.41
C GLU A 74 -2.60 4.87 16.74
N GLU A 75 -3.13 6.00 17.19
CA GLU A 75 -3.96 6.08 18.41
C GLU A 75 -5.21 5.21 18.32
N VAL A 76 -5.96 5.28 17.21
CA VAL A 76 -7.15 4.45 16.99
C VAL A 76 -6.80 2.97 17.00
N ARG A 77 -5.71 2.57 16.31
CA ARG A 77 -5.22 1.19 16.31
C ARG A 77 -4.89 0.70 17.73
N LYS A 78 -4.19 1.52 18.51
CA LYS A 78 -3.84 1.24 19.90
C LYS A 78 -5.09 0.99 20.74
N ILE A 79 -6.08 1.89 20.68
CA ILE A 79 -7.35 1.77 21.42
C ILE A 79 -8.08 0.48 21.08
N LEU A 80 -8.17 0.13 19.78
CA LEU A 80 -8.82 -1.10 19.34
C LEU A 80 -8.11 -2.35 19.86
N LYS A 81 -6.77 -2.36 19.86
CA LYS A 81 -5.96 -3.46 20.42
C LYS A 81 -6.16 -3.60 21.94
N GLU A 82 -6.09 -2.49 22.68
CA GLU A 82 -6.28 -2.47 24.14
C GLU A 82 -7.68 -2.91 24.55
N THR A 83 -8.69 -2.59 23.76
CA THR A 83 -10.08 -3.02 24.03
C THR A 83 -10.40 -4.42 23.56
N GLY A 84 -9.51 -5.07 22.81
CA GLY A 84 -9.76 -6.39 22.21
C GLY A 84 -10.91 -6.38 21.20
N THR A 85 -11.25 -5.21 20.65
CA THR A 85 -12.38 -5.06 19.72
C THR A 85 -11.92 -5.32 18.30
N THR A 86 -12.60 -6.21 17.58
CA THR A 86 -12.39 -6.41 16.16
C THR A 86 -12.88 -5.18 15.40
N ALA A 87 -12.11 -4.70 14.43
CA ALA A 87 -12.51 -3.61 13.54
C ALA A 87 -12.46 -4.05 12.09
N LEU A 88 -13.48 -3.65 11.32
CA LEU A 88 -13.47 -3.70 9.87
C LEU A 88 -13.34 -2.28 9.35
N LEU A 89 -12.19 -1.96 8.75
CA LEU A 89 -11.90 -0.68 8.13
C LEU A 89 -12.17 -0.78 6.62
N VAL A 90 -12.93 0.17 6.09
CA VAL A 90 -13.07 0.40 4.66
C VAL A 90 -12.35 1.70 4.32
N THR A 91 -11.41 1.63 3.38
CA THR A 91 -10.64 2.80 2.92
C THR A 91 -10.22 2.64 1.47
N HIS A 92 -10.03 3.75 0.77
CA HIS A 92 -9.35 3.82 -0.52
C HIS A 92 -7.89 4.29 -0.40
N ASP A 93 -7.44 4.62 0.81
CA ASP A 93 -6.08 5.04 1.09
C ASP A 93 -5.19 3.81 1.32
N GLN A 94 -4.21 3.63 0.42
CA GLN A 94 -3.30 2.48 0.43
C GLN A 94 -2.42 2.47 1.69
N GLU A 95 -1.96 3.64 2.14
CA GLU A 95 -1.13 3.76 3.33
C GLU A 95 -1.92 3.39 4.60
N GLU A 96 -3.19 3.81 4.68
CA GLU A 96 -4.08 3.40 5.75
C GLU A 96 -4.24 1.87 5.78
N ALA A 97 -4.56 1.27 4.63
CA ALA A 97 -4.76 -0.16 4.52
C ALA A 97 -3.51 -0.97 4.94
N LEU A 98 -2.34 -0.56 4.44
CA LEU A 98 -1.08 -1.26 4.70
C LEU A 98 -0.58 -1.11 6.15
N SER A 99 -0.79 0.07 6.78
CA SER A 99 -0.25 0.35 8.11
C SER A 99 -1.18 0.03 9.27
N PHE A 100 -2.50 -0.01 9.03
CA PHE A 100 -3.50 -0.21 10.06
C PHE A 100 -3.91 -1.68 10.25
N ALA A 101 -4.06 -2.43 9.17
CA ALA A 101 -4.69 -3.73 9.17
C ALA A 101 -3.75 -4.86 9.64
N ASP A 102 -4.30 -5.85 10.37
CA ASP A 102 -3.65 -7.14 10.59
C ASP A 102 -3.90 -8.09 9.40
N ARG A 103 -5.03 -7.90 8.71
CA ARG A 103 -5.38 -8.57 7.45
C ARG A 103 -6.01 -7.57 6.49
N LEU A 104 -5.61 -7.62 5.25
CA LEU A 104 -6.02 -6.75 4.16
C LEU A 104 -6.79 -7.55 3.12
N GLY A 105 -7.95 -7.03 2.70
CA GLY A 105 -8.71 -7.52 1.56
C GLY A 105 -8.78 -6.47 0.46
N VAL A 106 -8.34 -6.80 -0.76
CA VAL A 106 -8.49 -5.94 -1.93
C VAL A 106 -9.77 -6.33 -2.67
N MET A 107 -10.64 -5.36 -2.89
CA MET A 107 -11.91 -5.55 -3.58
C MET A 107 -11.93 -4.89 -4.96
N ARG A 108 -12.57 -5.53 -5.92
CA ARG A 108 -12.83 -5.00 -7.26
C ARG A 108 -14.17 -5.47 -7.76
N GLY A 109 -15.04 -4.55 -8.20
CA GLY A 109 -16.34 -4.89 -8.77
C GLY A 109 -17.21 -5.75 -7.84
N GLY A 110 -17.19 -5.50 -6.53
CA GLY A 110 -17.97 -6.25 -5.54
C GLY A 110 -17.40 -7.62 -5.16
N ARG A 111 -16.19 -7.99 -5.64
CA ARG A 111 -15.54 -9.27 -5.36
C ARG A 111 -14.21 -9.06 -4.65
N LEU A 112 -13.84 -9.99 -3.76
CA LEU A 112 -12.51 -10.04 -3.15
C LEU A 112 -11.51 -10.61 -4.18
N GLU A 113 -10.52 -9.82 -4.57
CA GLU A 113 -9.42 -10.22 -5.46
C GLU A 113 -8.33 -10.98 -4.70
N GLN A 114 -7.99 -10.48 -3.51
CA GLN A 114 -6.98 -11.10 -2.66
C GLN A 114 -7.19 -10.73 -1.19
N VAL A 115 -6.86 -11.66 -0.29
CA VAL A 115 -6.86 -11.44 1.17
C VAL A 115 -5.57 -12.03 1.74
N GLY A 116 -4.89 -11.28 2.62
CA GLY A 116 -3.65 -11.72 3.27
C GLY A 116 -3.21 -10.73 4.35
N THR A 117 -2.01 -10.88 4.89
CA THR A 117 -1.37 -9.80 5.65
C THR A 117 -1.00 -8.65 4.70
N PRO A 118 -0.83 -7.41 5.19
CA PRO A 118 -0.38 -6.30 4.36
C PRO A 118 0.89 -6.63 3.56
N GLU A 119 1.88 -7.24 4.20
CA GLU A 119 3.13 -7.64 3.55
C GLU A 119 2.90 -8.70 2.46
N GLU A 120 2.07 -9.71 2.72
CA GLU A 120 1.75 -10.75 1.73
C GLU A 120 1.09 -10.15 0.50
N VAL A 121 0.07 -9.29 0.69
CA VAL A 121 -0.68 -8.73 -0.44
C VAL A 121 0.17 -7.73 -1.24
N TYR A 122 1.06 -6.98 -0.57
CA TYR A 122 1.98 -6.05 -1.23
C TYR A 122 3.12 -6.75 -1.97
N LEU A 123 3.77 -7.72 -1.30
CA LEU A 123 4.96 -8.39 -1.83
C LEU A 123 4.62 -9.54 -2.79
N LYS A 124 3.42 -10.13 -2.68
CA LYS A 124 2.95 -11.25 -3.50
C LYS A 124 1.56 -10.96 -4.08
N PRO A 125 1.40 -9.90 -4.86
CA PRO A 125 0.12 -9.61 -5.51
C PRO A 125 -0.21 -10.73 -6.49
N LYS A 126 -1.48 -11.18 -6.49
CA LYS A 126 -1.94 -12.23 -7.41
C LYS A 126 -2.24 -11.70 -8.81
N THR A 127 -2.84 -10.52 -8.89
CA THR A 127 -3.30 -9.95 -10.15
C THR A 127 -2.64 -8.60 -10.46
N PRO A 128 -2.61 -8.17 -11.73
CA PRO A 128 -2.13 -6.82 -12.10
C PRO A 128 -2.88 -5.72 -11.35
N PHE A 129 -4.19 -5.91 -11.12
CA PHE A 129 -5.00 -4.96 -10.38
C PHE A 129 -4.49 -4.79 -8.94
N VAL A 130 -4.29 -5.88 -8.21
CA VAL A 130 -3.78 -5.84 -6.82
C VAL A 130 -2.40 -5.21 -6.77
N ALA A 131 -1.51 -5.59 -7.70
CA ALA A 131 -0.16 -5.04 -7.78
C ALA A 131 -0.14 -3.52 -7.95
N GLN A 132 -0.99 -2.98 -8.85
CA GLN A 132 -1.10 -1.55 -9.13
C GLN A 132 -1.90 -0.79 -8.08
N PHE A 133 -2.93 -1.43 -7.49
CA PHE A 133 -3.78 -0.80 -6.48
C PHE A 133 -3.03 -0.49 -5.18
N LEU A 134 -2.09 -1.35 -4.76
CA LEU A 134 -1.34 -1.17 -3.51
C LEU A 134 -0.02 -0.38 -3.65
N GLY A 135 0.27 0.11 -4.84
CA GLY A 135 1.46 0.93 -5.06
C GLY A 135 1.98 0.86 -6.49
N ARG A 136 2.96 1.70 -6.78
CA ARG A 136 3.60 1.69 -8.10
C ARG A 136 4.30 0.35 -8.34
N THR A 137 4.18 -0.17 -9.56
CA THR A 137 4.85 -1.39 -9.99
C THR A 137 5.15 -1.35 -11.47
N ASN A 138 6.24 -2.00 -11.87
CA ASN A 138 6.54 -2.27 -13.26
C ASN A 138 5.89 -3.58 -13.67
N LEU A 139 4.99 -3.54 -14.66
CA LEU A 139 4.41 -4.73 -15.26
C LEU A 139 5.24 -5.11 -16.50
N LEU A 140 5.95 -6.23 -16.42
CA LEU A 140 6.88 -6.68 -17.43
C LEU A 140 6.43 -8.02 -18.02
N PRO A 141 6.16 -8.09 -19.34
CA PRO A 141 6.07 -9.37 -20.02
C PRO A 141 7.42 -10.10 -19.93
N GLY A 142 7.38 -11.41 -19.75
CA GLY A 142 8.59 -12.23 -19.68
C GLY A 142 8.30 -13.70 -19.92
N GLU A 143 9.37 -14.48 -19.96
CA GLU A 143 9.35 -15.94 -20.08
C GLU A 143 9.98 -16.55 -18.82
N GLY A 144 9.23 -17.39 -18.11
CA GLY A 144 9.67 -18.02 -16.86
C GLY A 144 10.46 -19.30 -17.10
N PHE A 145 11.59 -19.43 -16.39
CA PHE A 145 12.49 -20.58 -16.41
C PHE A 145 12.72 -21.12 -15.00
N GLY A 146 11.65 -21.36 -14.27
CA GLY A 146 11.70 -21.79 -12.88
C GLY A 146 11.92 -20.61 -11.94
N ARG A 147 13.11 -20.45 -11.39
CA ARG A 147 13.40 -19.43 -10.37
C ARG A 147 13.73 -18.05 -10.92
N TYR A 148 13.74 -17.86 -12.22
CA TYR A 148 13.92 -16.56 -12.87
C TYR A 148 13.03 -16.44 -14.10
N ALA A 149 12.81 -15.23 -14.56
CA ALA A 149 12.15 -14.92 -15.84
C ALA A 149 13.03 -14.01 -16.68
N GLU A 150 13.13 -14.29 -17.98
CA GLU A 150 13.74 -13.38 -18.94
C GLU A 150 12.76 -12.26 -19.27
N THR A 151 13.25 -11.03 -19.21
CA THR A 151 12.46 -9.80 -19.42
C THR A 151 13.26 -8.77 -20.21
N CYS A 152 12.67 -7.62 -20.49
CA CYS A 152 13.39 -6.47 -21.07
C CYS A 152 14.51 -5.90 -20.17
N LEU A 153 14.56 -6.30 -18.91
CA LEU A 153 15.63 -5.93 -17.97
C LEU A 153 16.71 -7.02 -17.85
N GLY A 154 16.60 -8.09 -18.66
CA GLY A 154 17.36 -9.32 -18.51
C GLY A 154 16.73 -10.27 -17.51
N PRO A 155 17.51 -11.20 -16.93
CA PRO A 155 16.99 -12.18 -15.98
C PRO A 155 16.57 -11.53 -14.66
N VAL A 156 15.31 -11.74 -14.29
CA VAL A 156 14.70 -11.28 -13.03
C VAL A 156 14.46 -12.49 -12.13
N PRO A 157 15.05 -12.55 -10.92
CA PRO A 157 14.73 -13.59 -9.96
C PRO A 157 13.25 -13.56 -9.58
N LEU A 158 12.60 -14.71 -9.47
CA LEU A 158 11.20 -14.84 -9.11
C LEU A 158 11.04 -15.13 -7.61
N ALA A 159 9.98 -14.57 -6.99
CA ALA A 159 9.61 -14.89 -5.61
C ALA A 159 9.16 -16.34 -5.47
N GLU A 160 8.45 -16.85 -6.48
CA GLU A 160 7.99 -18.24 -6.61
C GLU A 160 8.31 -18.76 -8.01
N PRO A 161 8.65 -20.06 -8.15
CA PRO A 161 8.97 -20.61 -9.47
C PRO A 161 7.80 -20.50 -10.44
N ALA A 162 8.10 -20.11 -11.70
CA ALA A 162 7.14 -20.04 -12.78
C ALA A 162 7.77 -20.45 -14.11
N HIS A 163 6.96 -20.96 -15.04
CA HIS A 163 7.38 -21.43 -16.33
C HIS A 163 6.51 -20.89 -17.45
N GLY A 164 7.10 -20.68 -18.61
CA GLY A 164 6.42 -20.20 -19.81
C GLY A 164 6.10 -18.70 -19.77
N PRO A 165 5.28 -18.21 -20.72
CA PRO A 165 4.91 -16.80 -20.83
C PRO A 165 4.20 -16.31 -19.58
N LEU A 166 4.65 -15.17 -19.06
CA LEU A 166 4.07 -14.58 -17.85
C LEU A 166 4.07 -13.06 -17.92
N LEU A 167 3.24 -12.44 -17.07
CA LEU A 167 3.33 -11.03 -16.72
C LEU A 167 3.93 -10.92 -15.30
N LEU A 168 5.02 -10.18 -15.20
CA LEU A 168 5.76 -9.99 -13.95
C LEU A 168 5.40 -8.65 -13.33
N SER A 169 5.14 -8.63 -12.03
CA SER A 169 5.16 -7.42 -11.20
C SER A 169 6.54 -7.25 -10.58
N LEU A 170 7.20 -6.12 -10.85
CA LEU A 170 8.48 -5.76 -10.25
C LEU A 170 8.36 -4.39 -9.59
N ARG A 171 8.54 -4.34 -8.28
CA ARG A 171 8.47 -3.09 -7.53
C ARG A 171 9.61 -2.14 -7.90
N PRO A 172 9.39 -0.81 -7.92
CA PRO A 172 10.44 0.16 -8.25
C PRO A 172 11.67 0.09 -7.34
N GLU A 173 11.48 -0.25 -6.07
CA GLU A 173 12.56 -0.46 -5.07
C GLU A 173 13.36 -1.74 -5.29
N ALA A 174 12.89 -2.65 -6.14
CA ALA A 174 13.63 -3.84 -6.56
C ALA A 174 14.65 -3.56 -7.68
N LEU A 175 14.79 -2.31 -8.08
CA LEU A 175 15.72 -1.84 -9.10
C LEU A 175 16.74 -0.87 -8.51
N ARG A 176 17.92 -0.79 -9.14
CA ARG A 176 18.96 0.21 -8.85
C ARG A 176 19.44 0.83 -10.16
N LEU A 177 19.72 2.13 -10.09
CA LEU A 177 20.40 2.85 -11.16
C LEU A 177 21.93 2.74 -10.96
N LEU A 178 22.62 2.48 -12.04
CA LEU A 178 24.08 2.37 -12.09
C LEU A 178 24.62 3.29 -13.18
N PRO A 179 25.91 3.71 -13.10
CA PRO A 179 26.57 4.43 -14.18
C PRO A 179 26.52 3.67 -15.51
N PRO A 180 26.45 4.36 -16.65
CA PRO A 180 26.26 3.73 -17.96
C PRO A 180 27.44 2.82 -18.38
N GLU A 181 28.64 3.03 -17.80
CA GLU A 181 29.83 2.23 -18.05
C GLU A 181 29.79 0.87 -17.36
N THR A 182 28.87 0.67 -16.42
CA THR A 182 28.71 -0.61 -15.73
C THR A 182 28.36 -1.71 -16.73
N PRO A 183 29.03 -2.89 -16.67
CA PRO A 183 28.77 -3.96 -17.67
C PRO A 183 27.41 -4.63 -17.52
N GLU A 184 26.77 -4.51 -16.36
CA GLU A 184 25.51 -5.17 -16.02
C GLU A 184 24.30 -4.24 -16.10
N GLY A 185 23.12 -4.81 -16.43
CA GLY A 185 21.84 -4.13 -16.42
C GLY A 185 21.42 -3.54 -17.76
N ALA A 186 20.14 -3.23 -17.89
CA ALA A 186 19.55 -2.68 -19.09
C ALA A 186 19.89 -1.19 -19.24
N LEU A 187 20.31 -0.76 -20.43
CA LEU A 187 20.68 0.63 -20.69
C LEU A 187 19.43 1.50 -20.97
N GLY A 188 19.38 2.68 -20.37
CA GLY A 188 18.27 3.62 -20.54
C GLY A 188 18.68 5.06 -20.27
N GLN A 189 17.68 5.94 -20.33
CA GLN A 189 17.83 7.37 -20.04
C GLN A 189 16.78 7.82 -19.02
N VAL A 190 17.20 8.63 -18.07
CA VAL A 190 16.30 9.23 -17.07
C VAL A 190 15.42 10.29 -17.75
N LEU A 191 14.10 10.06 -17.74
CA LEU A 191 13.11 11.00 -18.30
C LEU A 191 12.57 11.96 -17.24
N ALA A 192 12.39 11.48 -16.01
CA ALA A 192 11.83 12.26 -14.92
C ALA A 192 12.43 11.83 -13.59
N ARG A 193 12.46 12.76 -12.63
CA ARG A 193 12.94 12.59 -11.27
C ARG A 193 11.99 13.30 -10.31
N GLU A 194 11.37 12.56 -9.42
CA GLU A 194 10.44 13.06 -8.40
C GLU A 194 11.07 12.85 -7.02
N PHE A 195 11.33 13.95 -6.30
CA PHE A 195 11.87 13.92 -4.94
C PHE A 195 10.74 14.01 -3.93
N LYS A 196 10.69 13.07 -2.96
CA LYS A 196 9.65 13.00 -1.93
C LYS A 196 10.18 13.19 -0.49
N GLY A 197 11.38 13.72 -0.35
CA GLY A 197 12.05 13.90 0.94
C GLY A 197 12.85 12.67 1.35
N HIS A 198 12.20 11.55 1.57
CA HIS A 198 12.83 10.29 2.02
C HIS A 198 13.24 9.37 0.88
N ASP A 199 12.70 9.58 -0.31
CA ASP A 199 13.02 8.82 -1.52
C ASP A 199 13.01 9.65 -2.80
N LEU A 200 13.50 9.02 -3.87
CA LEU A 200 13.48 9.51 -5.24
C LEU A 200 12.81 8.47 -6.12
N THR A 201 11.81 8.88 -6.89
CA THR A 201 11.26 8.06 -7.97
C THR A 201 11.77 8.56 -9.30
N TYR A 202 12.40 7.67 -10.05
CA TYR A 202 12.86 7.90 -11.42
C TYR A 202 11.93 7.23 -12.41
N ARG A 203 11.71 7.88 -13.55
CA ARG A 203 11.15 7.28 -14.74
C ARG A 203 12.25 7.21 -15.79
N VAL A 204 12.59 5.98 -16.18
CA VAL A 204 13.69 5.69 -17.10
C VAL A 204 13.15 5.03 -18.35
N ARG A 205 13.50 5.52 -19.51
CA ARG A 205 13.20 4.89 -20.80
C ARG A 205 14.34 3.97 -21.20
N LEU A 206 14.06 2.69 -21.34
CA LEU A 206 15.00 1.74 -21.95
C LEU A 206 15.14 2.03 -23.45
N PHE A 207 16.32 1.74 -24.00
CA PHE A 207 16.57 1.94 -25.43
C PHE A 207 16.16 0.71 -26.27
N SER A 208 16.22 -0.47 -25.69
CA SER A 208 15.83 -1.71 -26.41
C SER A 208 15.36 -2.79 -25.43
N PRO A 209 14.09 -3.21 -25.51
CA PRO A 209 12.99 -2.56 -26.23
C PRO A 209 12.63 -1.22 -25.58
N GLU A 210 12.07 -0.29 -26.35
CA GLU A 210 11.62 0.98 -25.79
C GLU A 210 10.49 0.75 -24.80
N LYS A 211 10.78 1.03 -23.52
CA LYS A 211 9.84 0.86 -22.41
C LYS A 211 10.19 1.80 -21.27
N GLU A 212 9.18 2.38 -20.64
CA GLU A 212 9.37 3.16 -19.41
C GLU A 212 9.34 2.26 -18.18
N ILE A 213 10.32 2.45 -17.31
CA ILE A 213 10.53 1.72 -16.07
C ILE A 213 10.59 2.71 -14.91
N LEU A 214 9.88 2.42 -13.84
CA LEU A 214 9.95 3.16 -12.58
C LEU A 214 11.02 2.54 -11.69
N VAL A 215 11.89 3.39 -11.14
CA VAL A 215 12.94 3.01 -10.18
C VAL A 215 12.81 3.89 -8.95
N GLN A 216 12.87 3.29 -7.76
CA GLN A 216 12.89 4.03 -6.50
C GLN A 216 14.25 3.89 -5.85
N GLU A 217 14.85 5.04 -5.52
CA GLU A 217 16.17 5.16 -4.93
C GLU A 217 16.10 5.99 -3.63
N GLY A 218 17.15 5.89 -2.82
CA GLY A 218 17.30 6.78 -1.68
C GLY A 218 17.52 8.25 -2.10
N PRO A 219 17.33 9.21 -1.18
CA PRO A 219 17.39 10.65 -1.46
C PRO A 219 18.78 11.11 -1.96
N GLU A 220 19.81 10.34 -1.68
CA GLU A 220 21.22 10.63 -2.05
C GLU A 220 21.59 10.22 -3.50
N SER A 221 20.65 9.62 -4.25
CA SER A 221 20.92 9.17 -5.61
C SER A 221 21.38 10.33 -6.51
N PRO A 222 22.53 10.20 -7.20
CA PRO A 222 23.16 11.33 -7.91
C PRO A 222 22.56 11.64 -9.26
N PHE A 223 21.77 10.73 -9.84
CA PHE A 223 21.31 10.82 -11.23
C PHE A 223 20.33 11.95 -11.45
N ARG A 224 20.39 12.53 -12.65
CA ARG A 224 19.57 13.67 -13.11
C ARG A 224 18.80 13.32 -14.38
N VAL A 225 17.78 14.12 -14.68
CA VAL A 225 17.05 14.03 -15.94
C VAL A 225 18.01 14.22 -17.12
N GLY A 226 17.93 13.33 -18.11
CA GLY A 226 18.82 13.30 -19.26
C GLY A 226 20.00 12.33 -19.12
N ASP A 227 20.37 11.91 -17.90
CA ASP A 227 21.48 10.99 -17.69
C ASP A 227 21.19 9.63 -18.34
N ARG A 228 22.25 9.07 -18.94
CA ARG A 228 22.26 7.64 -19.31
C ARG A 228 22.58 6.83 -18.08
N VAL A 229 21.84 5.74 -17.88
CA VAL A 229 21.95 4.88 -16.71
C VAL A 229 21.78 3.42 -17.10
N ARG A 230 22.26 2.52 -16.25
CA ARG A 230 21.90 1.11 -16.31
C ARG A 230 20.95 0.77 -15.19
N LEU A 231 19.96 -0.06 -15.49
CA LEU A 231 19.00 -0.57 -14.52
C LEU A 231 19.39 -1.99 -14.13
N LYS A 232 19.76 -2.17 -12.88
CA LYS A 232 20.07 -3.48 -12.30
C LYS A 232 18.93 -3.96 -11.43
N VAL A 233 18.48 -5.20 -11.64
CA VAL A 233 17.51 -5.86 -10.76
C VAL A 233 18.25 -6.33 -9.50
N VAL A 234 17.76 -5.90 -8.32
CA VAL A 234 18.32 -6.26 -7.01
C VAL A 234 17.32 -7.01 -6.13
N GLY A 235 16.05 -6.99 -6.49
CA GLY A 235 14.97 -7.71 -5.80
C GLY A 235 14.42 -8.86 -6.61
N LYS A 236 13.23 -9.30 -6.20
CA LYS A 236 12.49 -10.38 -6.88
C LYS A 236 11.22 -9.86 -7.51
N GLY A 237 10.87 -10.41 -8.66
CA GLY A 237 9.60 -10.19 -9.32
C GLY A 237 8.58 -11.25 -8.93
N VAL A 238 7.30 -10.94 -9.12
CA VAL A 238 6.18 -11.83 -8.85
C VAL A 238 5.42 -12.10 -10.15
N ALA A 239 5.32 -13.38 -10.53
CA ALA A 239 4.48 -13.80 -11.65
C ALA A 239 3.01 -13.62 -11.27
N LEU A 240 2.23 -12.91 -12.11
CA LEU A 240 0.84 -12.58 -11.85
C LEU A 240 -0.11 -13.59 -12.48
N GLU A 241 -1.20 -13.90 -11.79
CA GLU A 241 -2.27 -14.77 -12.27
C GLU A 241 -3.16 -14.05 -13.31
N GLY A 242 -3.82 -14.81 -14.18
CA GLY A 242 -4.90 -14.31 -15.04
C GLY A 242 -4.47 -13.50 -16.25
N HIS A 243 -3.21 -13.57 -16.68
CA HIS A 243 -2.82 -13.04 -17.98
C HIS A 243 -2.76 -14.19 -18.98
N PRO A 244 -3.70 -14.32 -19.95
CA PRO A 244 -3.53 -15.23 -21.07
C PRO A 244 -2.29 -14.74 -21.82
N SER A 245 -1.28 -15.63 -21.96
CA SER A 245 -0.25 -15.42 -22.96
C SER A 245 -0.95 -15.12 -24.28
N LYS A 246 -0.68 -13.94 -24.88
CA LYS A 246 -0.96 -13.82 -26.32
C LYS A 246 -0.11 -14.89 -26.96
N ALA A 247 -0.76 -15.94 -27.45
CA ALA A 247 -0.15 -16.89 -28.34
C ALA A 247 0.57 -16.10 -29.46
N PRO A 248 1.75 -16.53 -29.92
CA PRO A 248 2.41 -15.90 -31.03
C PRO A 248 1.38 -15.86 -32.17
N VAL A 249 1.17 -14.67 -32.74
CA VAL A 249 0.41 -14.51 -33.98
C VAL A 249 1.11 -15.42 -34.99
N GLY A 250 0.42 -16.51 -35.38
CA GLY A 250 0.89 -17.46 -36.34
C GLY A 250 1.28 -16.75 -37.61
N ALA A 251 2.45 -17.10 -38.10
CA ALA A 251 2.79 -16.96 -39.50
C ALA A 251 1.79 -17.77 -40.32
N ASP A 252 1.06 -17.12 -41.19
CA ASP A 252 0.53 -17.62 -42.48
C ASP A 252 1.04 -16.70 -43.57
#